data_8f0adb0aba24f522a3aec84ac31566b2
#
_entry.id   8f0adb0aba24f522a3aec84ac31566b2
#
_cell.length_a   1.000
_cell.length_b   1.000
_cell.length_c   1.000
_cell.angle_alpha   90.00
_cell.angle_beta   90.00
_cell.angle_gamma   90.00
#
_symmetry.space_group_name_H-M   'P 1'
#
loop_
_entity.id
_entity.type
_entity.pdbx_description
1 polymer ?
#
loop_
_entity_poly.entity_id
_entity_poly.type
_entity_poly.pdbx_seq_one_letter_code
_entity_poly.pdbx_strand_id
1 'polypeptide(L)'
;ELDQRGLTIPAVTIMVGHLDQPSDWSKIENCVMAAGDLGAAVGAGYLVLIDDTYRDLNTGEQIAPTNLNNANWQCLIDTTHRVADIASDRLGLRTVFHAHAETHVQYENEIELFLEQTDPSRVSLCLDTGHHFYAGGDPVSFMRKHHDRISYIHLKSVDAEIQKKVQAESIPFATAVGMDMFCEPSRGVVDLVCAASLQN
;
A
#
# COMPACT_ATOMS: atom_id res chain seq x y z
N GLU A 1 2.37 -13.53 -24.90
CA GLU A 1 2.19 -14.73 -24.05
C GLU A 1 1.00 -14.56 -23.08
N LEU A 2 0.83 -13.38 -22.42
CA LEU A 2 -0.32 -13.11 -21.53
C LEU A 2 -1.65 -13.21 -22.30
N ASP A 3 -1.75 -12.54 -23.44
CA ASP A 3 -2.97 -12.54 -24.28
C ASP A 3 -3.37 -13.95 -24.71
N GLN A 4 -2.39 -14.81 -25.01
CA GLN A 4 -2.61 -16.22 -25.38
C GLN A 4 -3.21 -17.04 -24.22
N ARG A 5 -3.03 -16.57 -22.98
CA ARG A 5 -3.56 -17.22 -21.77
C ARG A 5 -4.81 -16.53 -21.21
N GLY A 6 -5.27 -15.45 -21.85
CA GLY A 6 -6.37 -14.63 -21.36
C GLY A 6 -6.04 -13.91 -20.04
N LEU A 7 -4.76 -13.60 -19.78
CA LEU A 7 -4.29 -12.91 -18.57
C LEU A 7 -4.04 -11.45 -18.87
N THR A 8 -4.35 -10.59 -17.89
CA THR A 8 -4.05 -9.16 -17.91
C THR A 8 -3.20 -8.78 -16.70
N ILE A 9 -2.43 -7.70 -16.81
CA ILE A 9 -1.70 -7.10 -15.70
C ILE A 9 -2.43 -5.79 -15.35
N PRO A 10 -3.21 -5.74 -14.26
CA PRO A 10 -4.02 -4.56 -13.94
C PRO A 10 -3.20 -3.41 -13.35
N ALA A 11 -2.06 -3.70 -12.71
CA ALA A 11 -1.25 -2.71 -12.00
C ALA A 11 0.24 -3.05 -12.03
N VAL A 12 1.06 -2.02 -11.85
CA VAL A 12 2.47 -2.13 -11.47
C VAL A 12 2.64 -1.57 -10.06
N THR A 13 3.59 -2.11 -9.30
CA THR A 13 3.85 -1.69 -7.92
C THR A 13 5.26 -1.15 -7.78
N ILE A 14 5.40 -0.06 -7.05
CA ILE A 14 6.69 0.49 -6.62
C ILE A 14 6.72 0.64 -5.10
N MET A 15 7.83 0.22 -4.51
CA MET A 15 8.17 0.39 -3.09
C MET A 15 9.66 0.70 -3.04
N VAL A 16 10.02 1.97 -3.18
CA VAL A 16 11.41 2.38 -3.31
C VAL A 16 11.61 3.81 -2.83
N GLY A 17 12.48 3.97 -1.81
CA GLY A 17 12.76 5.26 -1.20
C GLY A 17 11.65 5.77 -0.29
N HIS A 18 12.07 6.55 0.69
CA HIS A 18 11.17 7.20 1.63
C HIS A 18 10.52 8.42 0.99
N LEU A 19 9.19 8.43 0.92
CA LEU A 19 8.43 9.52 0.29
C LEU A 19 8.56 10.85 1.06
N ASP A 20 8.91 10.78 2.34
CA ASP A 20 9.15 11.93 3.22
C ASP A 20 10.56 12.53 3.08
N GLN A 21 11.45 11.91 2.26
CA GLN A 21 12.83 12.34 2.08
C GLN A 21 13.07 12.94 0.68
N PRO A 22 13.31 14.26 0.57
CA PRO A 22 13.60 14.89 -0.73
C PRO A 22 14.82 14.31 -1.45
N SER A 23 15.80 13.76 -0.70
CA SER A 23 16.98 13.10 -1.25
C SER A 23 16.67 11.85 -2.08
N ASP A 24 15.55 11.19 -1.82
CA ASP A 24 15.15 9.96 -2.47
C ASP A 24 14.40 10.18 -3.78
N TRP A 25 14.04 11.45 -4.09
CA TRP A 25 13.23 11.78 -5.25
C TRP A 25 13.76 11.17 -6.56
N SER A 26 15.06 11.32 -6.86
CA SER A 26 15.62 10.78 -8.11
C SER A 26 15.50 9.26 -8.21
N LYS A 27 15.63 8.55 -7.09
CA LYS A 27 15.45 7.10 -7.01
C LYS A 27 13.99 6.73 -7.27
N ILE A 28 13.06 7.43 -6.62
CA ILE A 28 11.61 7.24 -6.77
C ILE A 28 11.20 7.51 -8.22
N GLU A 29 11.56 8.67 -8.79
CA GLU A 29 11.20 9.05 -10.15
C GLU A 29 11.70 8.05 -11.19
N ASN A 30 12.96 7.59 -11.07
CA ASN A 30 13.51 6.58 -11.98
C ASN A 30 12.74 5.26 -11.90
N CYS A 31 12.33 4.84 -10.70
CA CYS A 31 11.54 3.63 -10.51
C CYS A 31 10.11 3.79 -11.06
N VAL A 32 9.47 4.94 -10.83
CA VAL A 32 8.14 5.28 -11.39
C VAL A 32 8.18 5.20 -12.91
N MET A 33 9.19 5.82 -13.53
CA MET A 33 9.33 5.78 -14.99
C MET A 33 9.56 4.37 -15.52
N ALA A 34 10.50 3.62 -14.94
CA ALA A 34 10.83 2.27 -15.41
C ALA A 34 9.66 1.28 -15.23
N ALA A 35 9.02 1.28 -14.06
CA ALA A 35 7.88 0.41 -13.79
C ALA A 35 6.64 0.86 -14.58
N GLY A 36 6.44 2.17 -14.70
CA GLY A 36 5.31 2.75 -15.43
C GLY A 36 5.37 2.52 -16.93
N ASP A 37 6.55 2.67 -17.56
CA ASP A 37 6.75 2.35 -18.98
C ASP A 37 6.44 0.86 -19.25
N LEU A 38 6.87 -0.04 -18.35
CA LEU A 38 6.54 -1.45 -18.45
C LEU A 38 5.04 -1.69 -18.28
N GLY A 39 4.42 -1.05 -17.28
CA GLY A 39 2.98 -1.13 -17.03
C GLY A 39 2.16 -0.67 -18.23
N ALA A 40 2.48 0.50 -18.78
CA ALA A 40 1.84 1.05 -19.96
C ALA A 40 1.97 0.10 -21.18
N ALA A 41 3.14 -0.49 -21.38
CA ALA A 41 3.39 -1.43 -22.48
C ALA A 41 2.56 -2.74 -22.38
N VAL A 42 2.14 -3.13 -21.17
CA VAL A 42 1.29 -4.33 -20.96
C VAL A 42 -0.18 -4.00 -20.69
N GLY A 43 -0.57 -2.73 -20.78
CA GLY A 43 -1.95 -2.28 -20.62
C GLY A 43 -2.41 -2.20 -19.14
N ALA A 44 -1.50 -2.00 -18.19
CA ALA A 44 -1.88 -1.73 -16.81
C ALA A 44 -2.65 -0.41 -16.70
N GLY A 45 -3.60 -0.33 -15.78
CA GLY A 45 -4.37 0.87 -15.51
C GLY A 45 -3.93 1.61 -14.23
N TYR A 46 -3.15 0.94 -13.37
CA TYR A 46 -2.80 1.46 -12.05
C TYR A 46 -1.31 1.39 -11.75
N LEU A 47 -0.85 2.39 -11.00
CA LEU A 47 0.44 2.38 -10.32
C LEU A 47 0.17 2.33 -8.81
N VAL A 48 0.54 1.23 -8.17
CA VAL A 48 0.47 1.05 -6.72
C VAL A 48 1.74 1.64 -6.12
N LEU A 49 1.58 2.71 -5.35
CA LEU A 49 2.67 3.40 -4.65
C LEU A 49 2.70 2.99 -3.18
N ILE A 50 3.85 2.53 -2.71
CA ILE A 50 4.10 2.17 -1.32
C ILE A 50 5.29 3.00 -0.82
N ASP A 51 5.19 3.57 0.39
CA ASP A 51 6.33 4.18 1.09
C ASP A 51 7.34 3.11 1.52
N ASP A 52 8.62 3.46 1.65
CA ASP A 52 9.62 2.51 2.15
C ASP A 52 9.44 2.27 3.66
N THR A 53 9.90 1.11 4.15
CA THR A 53 9.74 0.74 5.55
C THR A 53 10.70 1.49 6.47
N TYR A 54 10.25 1.85 7.66
CA TYR A 54 11.12 2.41 8.71
C TYR A 54 11.92 1.34 9.46
N ARG A 55 11.79 0.06 9.07
CA ARG A 55 12.59 -1.07 9.57
C ARG A 55 13.30 -1.76 8.43
N ASP A 56 14.50 -2.24 8.70
CA ASP A 56 15.20 -3.16 7.81
C ASP A 56 14.48 -4.51 7.77
N LEU A 57 14.10 -4.96 6.59
CA LEU A 57 13.30 -6.18 6.41
C LEU A 57 14.06 -7.47 6.78
N ASN A 58 15.40 -7.45 6.81
CA ASN A 58 16.20 -8.64 7.13
C ASN A 58 16.49 -8.73 8.62
N THR A 59 16.79 -7.61 9.25
CA THR A 59 17.21 -7.56 10.67
C THR A 59 16.08 -7.20 11.62
N GLY A 60 15.02 -6.53 11.12
CA GLY A 60 13.94 -5.94 11.93
C GLY A 60 14.38 -4.69 12.71
N GLU A 61 15.63 -4.23 12.52
CA GLU A 61 16.11 -3.03 13.18
C GLU A 61 15.45 -1.77 12.65
N GLN A 62 15.17 -0.82 13.53
CA GLN A 62 14.62 0.46 13.12
C GLN A 62 15.70 1.30 12.43
N ILE A 63 15.44 1.70 11.17
CA ILE A 63 16.36 2.48 10.32
C ILE A 63 15.89 3.91 10.07
N ALA A 64 14.62 4.21 10.34
CA ALA A 64 14.03 5.55 10.24
C ALA A 64 13.06 5.81 11.42
N PRO A 65 12.70 7.07 11.71
CA PRO A 65 11.66 7.37 12.70
C PRO A 65 10.33 6.72 12.34
N THR A 66 9.61 6.20 13.34
CA THR A 66 8.25 5.63 13.11
C THR A 66 7.20 6.69 12.87
N ASN A 67 7.41 7.91 13.38
CA ASN A 67 6.49 9.02 13.23
C ASN A 67 7.17 10.17 12.51
N LEU A 68 6.50 10.74 11.52
CA LEU A 68 6.96 11.92 10.80
C LEU A 68 6.60 13.20 11.57
N ASN A 69 7.49 14.18 11.54
CA ASN A 69 7.12 15.55 11.88
C ASN A 69 6.29 16.19 10.74
N ASN A 70 5.68 17.35 11.00
CA ASN A 70 4.80 18.01 10.03
C ASN A 70 5.48 18.30 8.67
N ALA A 71 6.76 18.64 8.66
CA ALA A 71 7.49 18.94 7.42
C ALA A 71 7.73 17.68 6.58
N ASN A 72 8.12 16.59 7.23
CA ASN A 72 8.31 15.30 6.57
C ASN A 72 6.99 14.71 6.08
N TRP A 73 5.92 14.84 6.89
CA TRP A 73 4.58 14.43 6.47
C TRP A 73 4.13 15.20 5.22
N GLN A 74 4.31 16.53 5.20
CA GLN A 74 4.00 17.33 4.01
C GLN A 74 4.85 16.89 2.80
N CYS A 75 6.12 16.57 3.01
CA CYS A 75 6.99 16.05 1.95
C CYS A 75 6.46 14.72 1.38
N LEU A 76 5.96 13.80 2.23
CA LEU A 76 5.32 12.55 1.80
C LEU A 76 4.10 12.84 0.92
N ILE A 77 3.23 13.76 1.32
CA ILE A 77 2.05 14.18 0.55
C ILE A 77 2.47 14.79 -0.81
N ASP A 78 3.42 15.73 -0.81
CA ASP A 78 3.90 16.40 -2.03
C ASP A 78 4.57 15.41 -2.99
N THR A 79 5.38 14.50 -2.46
CA THR A 79 6.03 13.43 -3.26
C THR A 79 4.98 12.50 -3.88
N THR A 80 3.96 12.11 -3.11
CA THR A 80 2.84 11.30 -3.61
C THR A 80 2.12 12.00 -4.77
N HIS A 81 1.85 13.31 -4.65
CA HIS A 81 1.24 14.08 -5.73
C HIS A 81 2.14 14.17 -6.97
N ARG A 82 3.46 14.37 -6.79
CA ARG A 82 4.41 14.39 -7.91
C ARG A 82 4.45 13.04 -8.65
N VAL A 83 4.40 11.93 -7.92
CA VAL A 83 4.29 10.58 -8.52
C VAL A 83 2.99 10.46 -9.30
N ALA A 84 1.87 10.91 -8.73
CA ALA A 84 0.57 10.85 -9.38
C ALA A 84 0.52 11.67 -10.68
N ASP A 85 1.13 12.85 -10.71
CA ASP A 85 1.23 13.67 -11.93
C ASP A 85 2.04 12.96 -13.03
N ILE A 86 3.19 12.38 -12.68
CA ILE A 86 3.99 11.62 -13.66
C ILE A 86 3.22 10.40 -14.17
N ALA A 87 2.57 9.65 -13.27
CA ALA A 87 1.79 8.47 -13.62
C ALA A 87 0.65 8.81 -14.58
N SER A 88 -0.10 9.88 -14.29
CA SER A 88 -1.21 10.35 -15.12
C SER A 88 -0.72 10.93 -16.45
N ASP A 89 0.16 11.94 -16.41
CA ASP A 89 0.46 12.79 -17.56
C ASP A 89 1.38 12.10 -18.57
N ARG A 90 2.26 11.22 -18.10
CA ARG A 90 3.29 10.60 -18.94
C ARG A 90 3.03 9.12 -19.23
N LEU A 91 2.34 8.41 -18.34
CA LEU A 91 2.23 6.96 -18.39
C LEU A 91 0.78 6.48 -18.58
N GLY A 92 -0.22 7.37 -18.39
CA GLY A 92 -1.63 7.02 -18.48
C GLY A 92 -2.10 6.08 -17.37
N LEU A 93 -1.40 6.07 -16.22
CA LEU A 93 -1.71 5.24 -15.07
C LEU A 93 -2.38 6.05 -13.96
N ARG A 94 -3.32 5.46 -13.26
CA ARG A 94 -3.90 6.03 -12.04
C ARG A 94 -3.10 5.62 -10.82
N THR A 95 -2.65 6.57 -10.01
CA THR A 95 -1.94 6.28 -8.77
C THR A 95 -2.91 5.85 -7.67
N VAL A 96 -2.61 4.72 -7.04
CA VAL A 96 -3.26 4.22 -5.83
C VAL A 96 -2.22 4.03 -4.75
N PHE A 97 -2.40 4.71 -3.61
CA PHE A 97 -1.48 4.58 -2.48
C PHE A 97 -1.83 3.34 -1.66
N HIS A 98 -0.84 2.50 -1.37
CA HIS A 98 -1.01 1.31 -0.55
C HIS A 98 -0.41 1.55 0.83
N ALA A 99 -1.27 1.71 1.83
CA ALA A 99 -0.87 1.70 3.23
C ALA A 99 -0.31 0.33 3.61
N HIS A 100 0.93 0.31 4.12
CA HIS A 100 1.67 -0.93 4.34
C HIS A 100 2.23 -0.98 5.77
N ALA A 101 2.36 -2.19 6.33
CA ALA A 101 2.99 -2.38 7.63
C ALA A 101 4.41 -1.85 7.66
N GLU A 102 4.79 -1.26 8.80
CA GLU A 102 6.11 -0.67 9.05
C GLU A 102 6.48 0.49 8.11
N THR A 103 5.47 1.19 7.53
CA THR A 103 5.63 2.45 6.80
C THR A 103 4.97 3.61 7.57
N HIS A 104 5.15 4.85 7.10
CA HIS A 104 4.61 6.04 7.78
C HIS A 104 3.10 6.25 7.59
N VAL A 105 2.46 5.44 6.73
CA VAL A 105 1.00 5.39 6.59
C VAL A 105 0.58 3.93 6.76
N GLN A 106 0.35 3.53 8.00
CA GLN A 106 0.06 2.15 8.39
C GLN A 106 -1.29 2.03 9.11
N TYR A 107 -1.52 2.90 10.11
CA TYR A 107 -2.69 2.83 10.98
C TYR A 107 -3.89 3.58 10.38
N GLU A 108 -5.11 3.20 10.77
CA GLU A 108 -6.35 3.77 10.22
C GLU A 108 -6.40 5.29 10.31
N ASN A 109 -6.01 5.87 11.45
CA ASN A 109 -5.94 7.31 11.62
C ASN A 109 -4.91 8.00 10.69
N GLU A 110 -3.81 7.33 10.37
CA GLU A 110 -2.80 7.84 9.43
C GLU A 110 -3.32 7.77 7.99
N ILE A 111 -4.01 6.68 7.65
CA ILE A 111 -4.66 6.53 6.35
C ILE A 111 -5.74 7.59 6.16
N GLU A 112 -6.57 7.85 7.18
CA GLU A 112 -7.59 8.90 7.13
C GLU A 112 -6.97 10.28 6.93
N LEU A 113 -5.93 10.61 7.72
CA LEU A 113 -5.20 11.87 7.56
C LEU A 113 -4.58 12.01 6.16
N PHE A 114 -4.00 10.92 5.63
CA PHE A 114 -3.46 10.89 4.27
C PHE A 114 -4.56 11.15 3.23
N LEU A 115 -5.72 10.51 3.37
CA LEU A 115 -6.86 10.72 2.47
C LEU A 115 -7.44 12.14 2.53
N GLU A 116 -7.44 12.76 3.71
CA GLU A 116 -7.87 14.16 3.89
C GLU A 116 -6.92 15.15 3.21
N GLN A 117 -5.61 14.85 3.18
CA GLN A 117 -4.59 15.76 2.68
C GLN A 117 -4.17 15.49 1.22
N THR A 118 -4.65 14.41 0.62
CA THR A 118 -4.40 14.11 -0.79
C THR A 118 -5.58 14.46 -1.67
N ASP A 119 -5.29 14.99 -2.86
CA ASP A 119 -6.29 15.33 -3.87
C ASP A 119 -6.95 14.04 -4.42
N PRO A 120 -8.27 13.84 -4.23
CA PRO A 120 -8.98 12.65 -4.70
C PRO A 120 -8.99 12.49 -6.21
N SER A 121 -8.78 13.56 -6.98
CA SER A 121 -8.67 13.50 -8.43
C SER A 121 -7.34 12.91 -8.90
N ARG A 122 -6.31 12.96 -8.06
CA ARG A 122 -4.94 12.53 -8.37
C ARG A 122 -4.58 11.19 -7.73
N VAL A 123 -5.00 10.98 -6.48
CA VAL A 123 -4.61 9.82 -5.66
C VAL A 123 -5.84 9.14 -5.07
N SER A 124 -5.92 7.84 -5.24
CA SER A 124 -6.89 6.98 -4.54
C SER A 124 -6.15 6.01 -3.61
N LEU A 125 -6.89 5.24 -2.85
CA LEU A 125 -6.34 4.20 -1.99
C LEU A 125 -6.34 2.84 -2.68
N CYS A 126 -5.25 2.10 -2.52
CA CYS A 126 -5.21 0.65 -2.63
C CYS A 126 -5.38 0.10 -1.22
N LEU A 127 -6.58 -0.33 -0.86
CA LEU A 127 -6.81 -0.94 0.44
C LEU A 127 -6.33 -2.39 0.42
N ASP A 128 -5.34 -2.71 1.25
CA ASP A 128 -4.95 -4.10 1.52
C ASP A 128 -5.62 -4.57 2.80
N THR A 129 -6.54 -5.52 2.69
CA THR A 129 -7.35 -5.99 3.80
C THR A 129 -6.53 -6.68 4.89
N GLY A 130 -5.44 -7.33 4.52
CA GLY A 130 -4.53 -7.99 5.47
C GLY A 130 -3.65 -6.99 6.21
N HIS A 131 -3.04 -6.03 5.54
CA HIS A 131 -2.24 -4.98 6.19
C HIS A 131 -3.08 -4.11 7.11
N HIS A 132 -4.29 -3.73 6.66
CA HIS A 132 -5.21 -2.93 7.48
C HIS A 132 -5.63 -3.69 8.76
N PHE A 133 -5.96 -4.98 8.62
CA PHE A 133 -6.30 -5.83 9.77
C PHE A 133 -5.09 -6.06 10.69
N TYR A 134 -3.90 -6.29 10.13
CA TYR A 134 -2.66 -6.42 10.89
C TYR A 134 -2.37 -5.19 11.75
N ALA A 135 -2.64 -3.99 11.21
CA ALA A 135 -2.51 -2.72 11.93
C ALA A 135 -3.62 -2.47 12.97
N GLY A 136 -4.58 -3.40 13.14
CA GLY A 136 -5.65 -3.33 14.11
C GLY A 136 -6.94 -2.66 13.62
N GLY A 137 -7.03 -2.35 12.32
CA GLY A 137 -8.23 -1.81 11.69
C GLY A 137 -9.27 -2.87 11.34
N ASP A 138 -10.48 -2.42 11.03
CA ASP A 138 -11.54 -3.26 10.43
C ASP A 138 -11.71 -2.91 8.96
N PRO A 139 -11.16 -3.72 8.02
CA PRO A 139 -11.17 -3.39 6.60
C PRO A 139 -12.59 -3.27 6.03
N VAL A 140 -13.57 -4.00 6.56
CA VAL A 140 -14.96 -3.94 6.10
C VAL A 140 -15.62 -2.63 6.49
N SER A 141 -15.47 -2.21 7.73
CA SER A 141 -15.98 -0.92 8.21
C SER A 141 -15.28 0.25 7.50
N PHE A 142 -13.97 0.14 7.31
CA PHE A 142 -13.19 1.14 6.58
C PHE A 142 -13.65 1.27 5.12
N MET A 143 -13.87 0.15 4.41
CA MET A 143 -14.40 0.15 3.04
C MET A 143 -15.77 0.85 2.95
N ARG A 144 -16.68 0.59 3.88
CA ARG A 144 -17.99 1.26 3.91
C ARG A 144 -17.88 2.77 4.07
N LYS A 145 -16.93 3.22 4.89
CA LYS A 145 -16.73 4.64 5.20
C LYS A 145 -16.05 5.40 4.06
N HIS A 146 -15.09 4.75 3.37
CA HIS A 146 -14.19 5.41 2.41
C HIS A 146 -14.27 4.82 0.99
N HIS A 147 -15.39 4.18 0.63
CA HIS A 147 -15.57 3.50 -0.67
C HIS A 147 -15.26 4.39 -1.89
N ASP A 148 -15.56 5.68 -1.79
CA ASP A 148 -15.32 6.70 -2.83
C ASP A 148 -13.81 7.00 -3.05
N ARG A 149 -12.96 6.68 -2.08
CA ARG A 149 -11.50 6.87 -2.14
C ARG A 149 -10.75 5.59 -2.48
N ILE A 150 -11.40 4.42 -2.50
CA ILE A 150 -10.78 3.11 -2.76
C ILE A 150 -11.01 2.72 -4.22
N SER A 151 -9.93 2.69 -5.02
CA SER A 151 -9.99 2.31 -6.44
C SER A 151 -9.31 0.97 -6.72
N TYR A 152 -8.58 0.43 -5.76
CA TYR A 152 -7.87 -0.85 -5.90
C TYR A 152 -7.87 -1.59 -4.56
N ILE A 153 -7.90 -2.92 -4.60
CA ILE A 153 -7.92 -3.73 -3.38
C ILE A 153 -6.94 -4.89 -3.51
N HIS A 154 -6.15 -5.11 -2.47
CA HIS A 154 -5.46 -6.37 -2.22
C HIS A 154 -6.25 -7.18 -1.21
N LEU A 155 -6.72 -8.35 -1.61
CA LEU A 155 -7.45 -9.26 -0.71
C LEU A 155 -6.47 -10.21 -0.04
N LYS A 156 -6.26 -10.01 1.26
CA LYS A 156 -5.46 -10.88 2.12
C LYS A 156 -6.24 -11.19 3.38
N SER A 157 -6.05 -12.39 3.94
CA SER A 157 -6.53 -12.74 5.26
C SER A 157 -5.36 -13.01 6.21
N VAL A 158 -5.63 -12.95 7.51
CA VAL A 158 -4.62 -13.05 8.57
C VAL A 158 -4.92 -14.25 9.46
N ASP A 159 -3.90 -15.04 9.78
CA ASP A 159 -3.98 -16.09 10.77
C ASP A 159 -4.00 -15.49 12.18
N ALA A 160 -5.10 -15.69 12.93
CA ALA A 160 -5.32 -15.08 14.23
C ALA A 160 -4.30 -15.52 15.29
N GLU A 161 -3.88 -16.78 15.27
CA GLU A 161 -2.96 -17.30 16.28
C GLU A 161 -1.53 -16.78 16.03
N ILE A 162 -1.13 -16.71 14.76
CA ILE A 162 0.16 -16.12 14.39
C ILE A 162 0.17 -14.63 14.72
N GLN A 163 -0.91 -13.89 14.41
CA GLN A 163 -1.02 -12.48 14.77
C GLN A 163 -0.91 -12.23 16.27
N LYS A 164 -1.58 -13.02 17.10
CA LYS A 164 -1.46 -12.93 18.56
C LYS A 164 -0.02 -13.12 19.01
N LYS A 165 0.67 -14.13 18.46
CA LYS A 165 2.08 -14.38 18.77
C LYS A 165 2.96 -13.21 18.36
N VAL A 166 2.78 -12.69 17.14
CA VAL A 166 3.53 -11.53 16.60
C VAL A 166 3.39 -10.32 17.53
N GLN A 167 2.17 -10.02 17.97
CA GLN A 167 1.91 -8.91 18.89
C GLN A 167 2.52 -9.14 20.28
N ALA A 168 2.37 -10.36 20.85
CA ALA A 168 2.88 -10.68 22.18
C ALA A 168 4.42 -10.66 22.26
N GLU A 169 5.09 -11.09 21.21
CA GLU A 169 6.54 -11.22 21.15
C GLU A 169 7.22 -10.08 20.39
N SER A 170 6.46 -9.08 19.90
CA SER A 170 6.94 -7.96 19.08
C SER A 170 7.78 -8.41 17.87
N ILE A 171 7.32 -9.45 17.19
CA ILE A 171 8.01 -10.02 16.02
C ILE A 171 7.96 -9.03 14.85
N PRO A 172 9.09 -8.71 14.20
CA PRO A 172 9.12 -7.86 13.02
C PRO A 172 8.21 -8.36 11.89
N PHE A 173 7.60 -7.43 11.14
CA PHE A 173 6.63 -7.75 10.10
C PHE A 173 7.15 -8.76 9.06
N ALA A 174 8.37 -8.58 8.54
CA ALA A 174 8.94 -9.50 7.55
C ALA A 174 9.09 -10.94 8.11
N THR A 175 9.47 -11.07 9.39
CA THR A 175 9.51 -12.37 10.08
C THR A 175 8.12 -12.96 10.23
N ALA A 176 7.12 -12.14 10.59
CA ALA A 176 5.72 -12.57 10.71
C ALA A 176 5.16 -13.09 9.37
N VAL A 177 5.49 -12.41 8.26
CA VAL A 177 5.14 -12.89 6.91
C VAL A 177 5.76 -14.25 6.62
N GLY A 178 7.03 -14.46 6.98
CA GLY A 178 7.72 -15.74 6.86
C GLY A 178 7.14 -16.87 7.73
N MET A 179 6.30 -16.53 8.72
CA MET A 179 5.56 -17.49 9.56
C MET A 179 4.16 -17.82 8.99
N ASP A 180 3.84 -17.43 7.76
CA ASP A 180 2.52 -17.57 7.13
C ASP A 180 1.41 -16.77 7.84
N MET A 181 1.76 -15.60 8.41
CA MET A 181 0.77 -14.70 9.02
C MET A 181 -0.31 -14.28 8.03
N PHE A 182 0.05 -13.97 6.79
CA PHE A 182 -0.92 -13.86 5.71
C PHE A 182 -1.23 -15.25 5.16
N CYS A 183 -2.50 -15.62 5.21
CA CYS A 183 -2.94 -16.95 4.86
C CYS A 183 -4.04 -16.93 3.79
N GLU A 184 -4.42 -18.10 3.34
CA GLU A 184 -5.55 -18.25 2.41
C GLU A 184 -6.83 -17.64 3.01
N PRO A 185 -7.67 -17.00 2.19
CA PRO A 185 -8.93 -16.37 2.62
C PRO A 185 -9.81 -17.26 3.52
N SER A 186 -9.89 -18.56 3.22
CA SER A 186 -10.70 -19.52 3.96
C SER A 186 -10.16 -19.88 5.35
N ARG A 187 -8.89 -19.59 5.64
CA ARG A 187 -8.21 -19.90 6.90
C ARG A 187 -8.09 -18.71 7.84
N GLY A 188 -8.17 -17.52 7.30
CA GLY A 188 -7.95 -16.29 8.07
C GLY A 188 -9.23 -15.70 8.63
N VAL A 189 -9.05 -14.64 9.41
CA VAL A 189 -10.13 -13.99 10.18
C VAL A 189 -10.72 -12.74 9.51
N VAL A 190 -10.17 -12.30 8.38
CA VAL A 190 -10.73 -11.16 7.64
C VAL A 190 -11.95 -11.61 6.85
N ASP A 191 -13.08 -10.93 7.03
CA ASP A 191 -14.33 -11.21 6.29
C ASP A 191 -14.25 -10.71 4.85
N LEU A 192 -13.57 -11.47 4.00
CA LEU A 192 -13.39 -11.15 2.59
C LEU A 192 -14.67 -11.30 1.75
N VAL A 193 -15.64 -12.08 2.21
CA VAL A 193 -16.95 -12.20 1.53
C VAL A 193 -17.71 -10.89 1.66
N CYS A 194 -17.74 -10.32 2.87
CA CYS A 194 -18.35 -9.02 3.10
C CYS A 194 -17.58 -7.91 2.36
N ALA A 195 -16.23 -7.93 2.40
CA ALA A 195 -15.39 -6.98 1.67
C ALA A 195 -15.68 -6.98 0.16
N ALA A 196 -15.74 -8.16 -0.46
CA ALA A 196 -16.00 -8.29 -1.90
C ALA A 196 -17.43 -7.84 -2.29
N SER A 197 -18.41 -7.97 -1.41
CA SER A 197 -19.80 -7.56 -1.69
C SER A 197 -20.03 -6.04 -1.71
N LEU A 198 -19.08 -5.26 -1.17
CA LEU A 198 -19.16 -3.79 -1.12
C LEU A 198 -18.66 -3.10 -2.41
N GLN A 199 -18.14 -3.86 -3.37
CA GLN A 199 -17.64 -3.33 -4.65
C GLN A 199 -18.70 -3.30 -5.77
N ASN A 200 -19.90 -3.77 -5.50
CA ASN A 200 -21.04 -3.76 -6.43
C ASN A 200 -22.04 -2.66 -6.04
#